data_4fdef2f0048b8c2f698c723d89a177b4
#
_entry.id   4fdef2f0048b8c2f698c723d89a177b4
#
_cell.length_a   1.000
_cell.length_b   1.000
_cell.length_c   1.000
_cell.angle_alpha   90.00
_cell.angle_beta   90.00
_cell.angle_gamma   90.00
#
_symmetry.space_group_name_H-M   'P 1'
#
loop_
_entity.id
_entity.type
_entity.pdbx_description
1 polymer ?
#
loop_
_entity_poly.entity_id
_entity_poly.type
_entity_poly.pdbx_seq_one_letter_code
_entity_poly.pdbx_strand_id
1 'polypeptide(L)'
;MYPTIHSLAVPGARLRVSEDSLLISFDKEHLSLSTAIYGGGLRRVRAVMNQRLRTFYGEESDFPGGSVAAYLKRCIEKEGADPETSSALLTAAKVYQYSHKVFTSGDLMVEIVTTGGVEKTACRASSKPLYRERDGHFAPVGTINMMVLIHGSLPEGIMARSFITLTEGKSAALSDLGIADVNNGRPATGTGTDGITLVTEIGAECYTDAGPFSELGSFLAKAAYDSVTECLVIYDKPWNAFEELRTPKAVKLGKD
;
A
#
# COMPACT_ATOMS: atom_id res chain seq x y z
N MET A 1 -21.76 -7.91 0.63
CA MET A 1 -20.80 -8.91 0.15
C MET A 1 -20.17 -9.61 1.34
N TYR A 2 -19.98 -10.94 1.29
CA TYR A 2 -19.25 -11.66 2.34
C TYR A 2 -17.75 -11.46 2.12
N PRO A 3 -16.96 -11.20 3.18
CA PRO A 3 -15.52 -11.07 3.04
C PRO A 3 -14.90 -12.40 2.57
N THR A 4 -13.90 -12.29 1.70
CA THR A 4 -13.08 -13.45 1.27
C THR A 4 -11.75 -13.42 2.01
N ILE A 5 -11.18 -14.60 2.30
CA ILE A 5 -9.89 -14.75 2.96
C ILE A 5 -8.99 -15.58 2.05
N HIS A 6 -7.80 -15.07 1.79
CA HIS A 6 -6.78 -15.71 0.96
C HIS A 6 -5.50 -15.89 1.78
N SER A 7 -4.86 -17.05 1.68
CA SER A 7 -3.47 -17.19 2.15
C SER A 7 -2.56 -16.41 1.24
N LEU A 8 -1.65 -15.63 1.81
CA LEU A 8 -0.60 -14.95 1.09
C LEU A 8 0.62 -15.86 0.91
N ALA A 9 1.55 -15.45 0.04
CA ALA A 9 2.77 -16.21 -0.23
C ALA A 9 3.75 -16.12 0.94
N VAL A 10 3.83 -14.96 1.61
CA VAL A 10 4.61 -14.82 2.85
C VAL A 10 4.00 -15.71 3.94
N PRO A 11 4.78 -16.64 4.54
CA PRO A 11 4.27 -17.61 5.49
C PRO A 11 3.56 -16.97 6.69
N GLY A 12 2.39 -17.50 7.05
CA GLY A 12 1.60 -17.01 8.20
C GLY A 12 0.80 -15.74 7.92
N ALA A 13 0.91 -15.17 6.71
CA ALA A 13 0.13 -13.99 6.31
C ALA A 13 -1.18 -14.38 5.62
N ARG A 14 -2.26 -13.68 5.93
CA ARG A 14 -3.60 -13.86 5.32
C ARG A 14 -4.18 -12.52 4.94
N LEU A 15 -4.70 -12.42 3.73
CA LEU A 15 -5.43 -11.25 3.23
C LEU A 15 -6.92 -11.49 3.35
N ARG A 16 -7.61 -10.67 4.12
CA ARG A 16 -9.07 -10.56 4.14
C ARG A 16 -9.50 -9.38 3.27
N VAL A 17 -10.37 -9.65 2.32
CA VAL A 17 -10.92 -8.67 1.40
C VAL A 17 -12.38 -8.46 1.71
N SER A 18 -12.77 -7.22 2.00
CA SER A 18 -14.17 -6.80 2.11
C SER A 18 -14.45 -5.68 1.10
N GLU A 19 -15.67 -5.17 1.09
CA GLU A 19 -16.04 -4.04 0.22
C GLU A 19 -15.30 -2.76 0.61
N ASP A 20 -14.95 -2.62 1.90
CA ASP A 20 -14.40 -1.39 2.46
C ASP A 20 -12.99 -1.55 3.04
N SER A 21 -12.46 -2.77 3.13
CA SER A 21 -11.13 -2.99 3.71
C SER A 21 -10.34 -4.11 3.03
N LEU A 22 -9.04 -3.94 3.01
CA LEU A 22 -8.04 -4.99 2.86
C LEU A 22 -7.32 -5.09 4.20
N LEU A 23 -7.44 -6.23 4.87
CA LEU A 23 -6.74 -6.51 6.13
C LEU A 23 -5.78 -7.67 5.91
N ILE A 24 -4.48 -7.42 6.11
CA ILE A 24 -3.47 -8.47 6.18
C ILE A 24 -3.19 -8.76 7.64
N SER A 25 -3.40 -9.99 8.06
CA SER A 25 -3.12 -10.48 9.42
C SER A 25 -1.99 -11.49 9.43
N PHE A 26 -1.22 -11.52 10.51
CA PHE A 26 -0.05 -12.36 10.70
C PHE A 26 -0.25 -13.27 11.91
N ASP A 27 0.24 -14.51 11.84
CA ASP A 27 0.22 -15.48 12.95
C ASP A 27 1.24 -15.13 14.06
N LYS A 28 2.26 -14.35 13.75
CA LYS A 28 3.27 -13.82 14.69
C LYS A 28 3.46 -12.31 14.50
N GLU A 29 4.18 -11.68 15.43
CA GLU A 29 4.55 -10.27 15.29
C GLU A 29 5.58 -10.07 14.17
N HIS A 30 5.40 -8.99 13.43
CA HIS A 30 6.29 -8.50 12.40
C HIS A 30 6.72 -7.07 12.72
N LEU A 31 7.83 -6.61 12.14
CA LEU A 31 8.23 -5.21 12.20
C LEU A 31 7.64 -4.48 10.99
N SER A 32 7.02 -3.32 11.23
CA SER A 32 6.43 -2.49 10.17
C SER A 32 7.01 -1.08 10.21
N LEU A 33 7.30 -0.54 9.03
CA LEU A 33 7.48 0.90 8.82
C LEU A 33 6.34 1.37 7.91
N SER A 34 5.61 2.40 8.34
CA SER A 34 4.40 2.83 7.63
C SER A 34 4.21 4.35 7.64
N THR A 35 3.69 4.89 6.52
CA THR A 35 3.19 6.28 6.45
C THR A 35 1.75 6.41 6.94
N ALA A 36 1.16 5.36 7.50
CA ALA A 36 -0.23 5.33 7.92
C ALA A 36 -0.54 6.38 9.00
N ILE A 37 -1.76 6.93 8.96
CA ILE A 37 -2.25 7.87 9.97
C ILE A 37 -2.47 7.16 11.30
N TYR A 38 -2.98 5.91 11.28
CA TYR A 38 -3.12 5.09 12.48
C TYR A 38 -1.99 4.06 12.55
N GLY A 39 -1.24 4.09 13.64
CA GLY A 39 -0.15 3.14 13.83
C GLY A 39 0.99 3.27 12.81
N GLY A 40 1.23 4.47 12.29
CA GLY A 40 2.36 4.76 11.42
C GLY A 40 3.69 4.83 12.15
N GLY A 41 4.77 5.06 11.39
CA GLY A 41 6.13 4.98 11.89
C GLY A 41 6.63 3.54 11.99
N LEU A 42 7.70 3.34 12.78
CA LEU A 42 8.28 2.03 13.05
C LEU A 42 7.59 1.38 14.26
N ARG A 43 7.02 0.19 14.09
CA ARG A 43 6.35 -0.52 15.18
C ARG A 43 6.22 -2.02 14.91
N ARG A 44 5.95 -2.77 15.96
CA ARG A 44 5.55 -4.18 15.85
C ARG A 44 4.06 -4.28 15.53
N VAL A 45 3.70 -5.16 14.60
CA VAL A 45 2.32 -5.34 14.14
C VAL A 45 1.95 -6.83 14.05
N ARG A 46 0.66 -7.11 14.24
CA ARG A 46 0.00 -8.38 13.90
C ARG A 46 -1.01 -8.22 12.77
N ALA A 47 -1.33 -6.97 12.42
CA ALA A 47 -2.16 -6.70 11.24
C ALA A 47 -1.81 -5.34 10.60
N VAL A 48 -2.00 -5.26 9.29
CA VAL A 48 -1.96 -4.01 8.54
C VAL A 48 -3.22 -3.90 7.68
N MET A 49 -3.78 -2.69 7.59
CA MET A 49 -5.06 -2.47 6.93
C MET A 49 -4.97 -1.34 5.92
N ASN A 50 -5.72 -1.46 4.83
CA ASN A 50 -6.05 -0.36 3.93
C ASN A 50 -7.57 -0.18 3.92
N GLN A 51 -8.04 0.92 4.53
CA GLN A 51 -9.46 1.21 4.73
C GLN A 51 -9.97 2.14 3.65
N ARG A 52 -11.09 1.78 3.01
CA ARG A 52 -11.81 2.64 2.10
C ARG A 52 -12.63 3.68 2.85
N LEU A 53 -12.53 4.93 2.43
CA LEU A 53 -13.39 6.02 2.85
C LEU A 53 -14.44 6.27 1.77
N ARG A 54 -15.72 6.00 2.06
CA ARG A 54 -16.82 6.19 1.10
C ARG A 54 -17.31 7.63 1.04
N THR A 55 -17.19 8.34 2.16
CA THR A 55 -17.66 9.73 2.32
C THR A 55 -16.46 10.62 2.57
N PHE A 56 -16.30 11.66 1.79
CA PHE A 56 -15.29 12.67 2.03
C PHE A 56 -15.72 13.56 3.21
N TYR A 57 -14.81 13.80 4.14
CA TYR A 57 -14.96 14.74 5.25
C TYR A 57 -14.01 15.92 5.02
N GLY A 58 -14.52 17.15 5.14
CA GLY A 58 -13.73 18.37 4.96
C GLY A 58 -12.82 18.69 6.12
N GLU A 59 -13.20 18.29 7.32
CA GLU A 59 -12.48 18.55 8.55
C GLU A 59 -12.26 17.26 9.35
N GLU A 60 -11.21 17.24 10.17
CA GLU A 60 -10.90 16.07 10.99
C GLU A 60 -11.99 15.75 12.01
N SER A 61 -12.62 16.78 12.59
CA SER A 61 -13.71 16.66 13.54
C SER A 61 -14.97 15.99 12.98
N ASP A 62 -15.15 16.00 11.66
CA ASP A 62 -16.31 15.41 10.99
C ASP A 62 -16.22 13.88 10.90
N PHE A 63 -15.03 13.31 11.10
CA PHE A 63 -14.84 11.86 11.08
C PHE A 63 -15.60 11.18 12.23
N PRO A 64 -16.19 10.00 12.00
CA PRO A 64 -16.79 9.20 13.06
C PRO A 64 -15.81 8.94 14.20
N GLY A 65 -16.06 9.53 15.37
CA GLY A 65 -15.16 9.50 16.53
C GLY A 65 -14.31 10.74 16.71
N GLY A 66 -14.51 11.77 15.86
CA GLY A 66 -13.88 13.08 16.00
C GLY A 66 -12.46 13.15 15.47
N SER A 67 -11.94 12.08 14.84
CA SER A 67 -10.64 12.12 14.17
C SER A 67 -10.46 10.94 13.20
N VAL A 68 -9.55 11.08 12.23
CA VAL A 68 -9.16 10.00 11.32
C VAL A 68 -8.63 8.79 12.10
N ALA A 69 -7.82 9.03 13.12
CA ALA A 69 -7.25 7.97 13.96
C ALA A 69 -8.34 7.18 14.71
N ALA A 70 -9.32 7.87 15.31
CA ALA A 70 -10.44 7.23 15.99
C ALA A 70 -11.34 6.45 15.03
N TYR A 71 -11.54 6.96 13.81
CA TYR A 71 -12.27 6.26 12.75
C TYR A 71 -11.55 4.95 12.37
N LEU A 72 -10.24 5.01 12.08
CA LEU A 72 -9.46 3.85 11.69
C LEU A 72 -9.38 2.80 12.82
N LYS A 73 -9.24 3.24 14.07
CA LYS A 73 -9.29 2.32 15.23
C LYS A 73 -10.58 1.49 15.23
N ARG A 74 -11.73 2.12 15.08
CA ARG A 74 -13.04 1.43 15.00
C ARG A 74 -13.13 0.49 13.79
N CYS A 75 -12.54 0.86 12.64
CA CYS A 75 -12.52 -0.01 11.48
C CYS A 75 -11.69 -1.27 11.72
N ILE A 76 -10.53 -1.15 12.38
CA ILE A 76 -9.68 -2.28 12.78
C ILE A 76 -10.44 -3.22 13.71
N GLU A 77 -11.08 -2.67 14.77
CA GLU A 77 -11.90 -3.44 15.72
C GLU A 77 -13.05 -4.18 15.03
N LYS A 78 -13.73 -3.51 14.10
CA LYS A 78 -14.81 -4.11 13.28
C LYS A 78 -14.34 -5.29 12.43
N GLU A 79 -13.13 -5.24 11.92
CA GLU A 79 -12.52 -6.32 11.14
C GLU A 79 -11.95 -7.44 12.05
N GLY A 80 -12.04 -7.30 13.37
CA GLY A 80 -11.62 -8.31 14.35
C GLY A 80 -10.12 -8.31 14.65
N ALA A 81 -9.39 -7.24 14.29
CA ALA A 81 -7.99 -7.07 14.63
C ALA A 81 -7.80 -6.21 15.90
N ASP A 82 -6.66 -6.37 16.55
CA ASP A 82 -6.30 -5.56 17.71
C ASP A 82 -5.66 -4.24 17.26
N PRO A 83 -6.25 -3.08 17.58
CA PRO A 83 -5.70 -1.78 17.20
C PRO A 83 -4.29 -1.53 17.74
N GLU A 84 -3.95 -2.05 18.93
CA GLU A 84 -2.65 -1.82 19.56
C GLU A 84 -1.50 -2.46 18.78
N THR A 85 -1.80 -3.50 18.01
CA THR A 85 -0.83 -4.22 17.16
C THR A 85 -1.15 -4.06 15.67
N SER A 86 -1.84 -2.98 15.28
CA SER A 86 -2.23 -2.74 13.89
C SER A 86 -1.74 -1.40 13.37
N SER A 87 -1.60 -1.32 12.03
CA SER A 87 -1.35 -0.09 11.28
C SER A 87 -2.40 0.03 10.15
N ALA A 88 -2.92 1.25 9.89
CA ALA A 88 -3.97 1.43 8.91
C ALA A 88 -3.76 2.64 8.01
N LEU A 89 -3.72 2.38 6.70
CA LEU A 89 -3.82 3.36 5.63
C LEU A 89 -5.29 3.68 5.34
N LEU A 90 -5.55 4.86 4.78
CA LEU A 90 -6.87 5.30 4.34
C LEU A 90 -6.84 5.58 2.83
N THR A 91 -7.91 5.24 2.12
CA THR A 91 -8.02 5.48 0.67
C THR A 91 -9.46 5.78 0.25
N ALA A 92 -9.64 6.60 -0.78
CA ALA A 92 -10.91 6.75 -1.48
C ALA A 92 -11.12 5.67 -2.58
N ALA A 93 -10.05 4.98 -2.98
CA ALA A 93 -10.12 3.95 -4.01
C ALA A 93 -10.98 2.75 -3.55
N LYS A 94 -11.58 2.05 -4.53
CA LYS A 94 -12.32 0.81 -4.28
C LYS A 94 -11.33 -0.29 -3.93
N VAL A 95 -11.17 -0.58 -2.64
CA VAL A 95 -10.13 -1.51 -2.14
C VAL A 95 -10.24 -2.94 -2.72
N TYR A 96 -11.42 -3.37 -3.14
CA TYR A 96 -11.59 -4.66 -3.80
C TYR A 96 -11.00 -4.70 -5.22
N GLN A 97 -10.64 -3.55 -5.81
CA GLN A 97 -9.94 -3.41 -7.09
C GLN A 97 -8.43 -3.28 -6.84
N TYR A 98 -7.87 -4.21 -6.07
CA TYR A 98 -6.45 -4.23 -5.73
C TYR A 98 -5.64 -5.04 -6.74
N SER A 99 -4.36 -4.73 -6.88
CA SER A 99 -3.36 -5.57 -7.50
C SER A 99 -2.61 -6.37 -6.44
N HIS A 100 -2.26 -7.61 -6.76
CA HIS A 100 -1.46 -8.49 -5.90
C HIS A 100 -0.34 -9.13 -6.71
N LYS A 101 0.92 -8.93 -6.29
CA LYS A 101 2.11 -9.46 -6.95
C LYS A 101 3.02 -10.15 -5.95
N VAL A 102 3.73 -11.16 -6.43
CA VAL A 102 4.73 -11.91 -5.67
C VAL A 102 5.98 -12.09 -6.52
N PHE A 103 7.13 -11.77 -5.95
CA PHE A 103 8.45 -11.93 -6.56
C PHE A 103 9.30 -12.82 -5.65
N THR A 104 9.93 -13.83 -6.21
CA THR A 104 10.72 -14.81 -5.43
C THR A 104 12.02 -15.16 -6.12
N SER A 105 13.10 -15.29 -5.33
CA SER A 105 14.40 -15.82 -5.75
C SER A 105 15.06 -16.50 -4.55
N GLY A 106 15.26 -17.82 -4.63
CA GLY A 106 15.67 -18.60 -3.46
C GLY A 106 14.74 -18.39 -2.28
N ASP A 107 15.27 -17.95 -1.15
CA ASP A 107 14.50 -17.67 0.06
C ASP A 107 13.95 -16.22 0.12
N LEU A 108 14.44 -15.33 -0.75
CA LEU A 108 13.93 -13.98 -0.84
C LEU A 108 12.53 -13.97 -1.47
N MET A 109 11.59 -13.34 -0.77
CA MET A 109 10.25 -13.11 -1.29
C MET A 109 9.80 -11.68 -0.99
N VAL A 110 9.28 -11.00 -2.02
CA VAL A 110 8.57 -9.71 -1.90
C VAL A 110 7.15 -9.91 -2.40
N GLU A 111 6.19 -9.63 -1.54
CA GLU A 111 4.77 -9.69 -1.85
C GLU A 111 4.14 -8.32 -1.65
N ILE A 112 3.32 -7.88 -2.58
CA ILE A 112 2.72 -6.54 -2.54
C ILE A 112 1.23 -6.59 -2.87
N VAL A 113 0.45 -5.85 -2.08
CA VAL A 113 -0.97 -5.58 -2.32
C VAL A 113 -1.13 -4.07 -2.48
N THR A 114 -1.60 -3.64 -3.65
CA THR A 114 -1.69 -2.23 -4.03
C THR A 114 -3.11 -1.85 -4.41
N THR A 115 -3.57 -0.69 -3.95
CA THR A 115 -4.77 -0.02 -4.45
C THR A 115 -4.40 1.33 -5.03
N GLY A 116 -5.11 1.77 -6.06
CA GLY A 116 -4.82 3.06 -6.68
C GLY A 116 -6.04 3.67 -7.35
N GLY A 117 -6.07 5.01 -7.36
CA GLY A 117 -6.99 5.82 -8.11
C GLY A 117 -6.42 7.22 -8.29
N VAL A 118 -6.22 7.65 -9.52
CA VAL A 118 -5.47 8.87 -9.86
C VAL A 118 -6.27 9.91 -10.65
N GLU A 119 -7.45 9.57 -11.18
CA GLU A 119 -8.19 10.30 -12.22
C GLU A 119 -8.28 11.82 -12.05
N LYS A 120 -8.51 12.32 -10.82
CA LYS A 120 -8.71 13.76 -10.55
C LYS A 120 -7.63 14.36 -9.66
N THR A 121 -6.60 13.59 -9.34
CA THR A 121 -5.71 13.94 -8.23
C THR A 121 -4.26 13.54 -8.49
N ALA A 122 -3.97 13.01 -9.67
CA ALA A 122 -2.59 12.80 -10.07
C ALA A 122 -1.81 14.11 -9.99
N CYS A 123 -0.70 14.10 -9.29
CA CYS A 123 0.12 15.29 -9.10
C CYS A 123 1.62 14.98 -9.24
N ARG A 124 2.36 16.02 -9.60
CA ARG A 124 3.82 15.99 -9.58
C ARG A 124 4.32 16.59 -8.26
N ALA A 125 5.23 15.91 -7.58
CA ALA A 125 5.77 16.33 -6.28
C ALA A 125 6.39 17.75 -6.27
N SER A 126 6.73 18.31 -7.45
CA SER A 126 7.23 19.68 -7.59
C SER A 126 6.15 20.72 -7.95
N SER A 127 4.87 20.35 -7.94
CA SER A 127 3.76 21.27 -8.21
C SER A 127 3.49 22.18 -7.01
N LYS A 128 2.73 23.28 -7.24
CA LYS A 128 2.35 24.17 -6.16
C LYS A 128 1.47 23.45 -5.14
N PRO A 129 1.60 23.76 -3.83
CA PRO A 129 0.75 23.18 -2.81
C PRO A 129 -0.72 23.57 -3.04
N LEU A 130 -1.64 22.66 -2.74
CA LEU A 130 -3.09 22.86 -2.88
C LEU A 130 -3.71 23.38 -1.57
N TYR A 131 -3.08 23.14 -0.43
CA TYR A 131 -3.56 23.52 0.90
C TYR A 131 -2.39 23.75 1.86
N ARG A 132 -2.72 24.29 3.03
CA ARG A 132 -1.78 24.41 4.15
C ARG A 132 -2.16 23.39 5.22
N GLU A 133 -1.22 22.58 5.64
CA GLU A 133 -1.41 21.51 6.63
C GLU A 133 -1.83 22.01 8.03
N ARG A 134 -1.72 23.31 8.29
CA ARG A 134 -2.05 23.95 9.58
C ARG A 134 -3.53 24.31 9.71
N ASP A 135 -4.26 24.28 8.62
CA ASP A 135 -5.62 24.81 8.58
C ASP A 135 -6.68 23.73 8.96
N GLY A 136 -6.26 22.48 9.19
CA GLY A 136 -7.14 21.36 9.58
C GLY A 136 -8.12 20.91 8.51
N HIS A 137 -8.01 21.45 7.29
CA HIS A 137 -8.88 21.12 6.17
C HIS A 137 -8.25 20.08 5.25
N PHE A 138 -9.07 19.18 4.77
CA PHE A 138 -8.67 18.17 3.78
C PHE A 138 -9.15 18.56 2.38
N ALA A 139 -8.32 18.26 1.37
CA ALA A 139 -8.74 18.32 -0.02
C ALA A 139 -9.12 16.90 -0.51
N PRO A 140 -10.16 16.75 -1.38
CA PRO A 140 -10.42 15.47 -2.02
C PRO A 140 -9.24 15.07 -2.89
N VAL A 141 -8.61 13.96 -2.57
CA VAL A 141 -7.44 13.46 -3.30
C VAL A 141 -7.58 11.97 -3.58
N GLY A 142 -7.08 11.51 -4.72
CA GLY A 142 -6.86 10.09 -4.98
C GLY A 142 -5.67 9.60 -4.17
N THR A 143 -5.47 8.32 -4.16
CA THR A 143 -4.43 7.69 -3.35
C THR A 143 -3.91 6.44 -4.03
N ILE A 144 -2.60 6.22 -3.97
CA ILE A 144 -1.96 4.93 -4.26
C ILE A 144 -1.41 4.40 -2.95
N ASN A 145 -1.99 3.32 -2.44
CA ASN A 145 -1.55 2.68 -1.21
C ASN A 145 -0.93 1.31 -1.50
N MET A 146 0.27 1.09 -0.98
CA MET A 146 1.04 -0.14 -1.13
C MET A 146 1.27 -0.79 0.23
N MET A 147 0.81 -2.03 0.41
CA MET A 147 1.16 -2.91 1.54
C MET A 147 2.17 -3.92 1.03
N VAL A 148 3.41 -3.84 1.50
CA VAL A 148 4.56 -4.61 1.04
C VAL A 148 5.02 -5.54 2.15
N LEU A 149 5.15 -6.81 1.85
CA LEU A 149 5.59 -7.87 2.75
C LEU A 149 6.91 -8.44 2.26
N ILE A 150 7.86 -8.59 3.15
CA ILE A 150 9.16 -9.19 2.86
C ILE A 150 9.33 -10.43 3.74
N HIS A 151 9.53 -11.59 3.10
CA HIS A 151 10.00 -12.78 3.81
C HIS A 151 11.51 -12.63 4.09
N GLY A 152 11.81 -12.25 5.31
CA GLY A 152 13.14 -11.87 5.77
C GLY A 152 13.10 -10.66 6.71
N SER A 153 14.22 -10.27 7.28
CA SER A 153 14.35 -9.12 8.17
C SER A 153 15.15 -7.99 7.54
N LEU A 154 14.81 -6.75 7.90
CA LEU A 154 15.53 -5.55 7.46
C LEU A 154 15.92 -4.68 8.64
N PRO A 155 17.17 -4.16 8.67
CA PRO A 155 17.50 -3.03 9.54
C PRO A 155 16.62 -1.80 9.25
N GLU A 156 16.35 -0.99 10.24
CA GLU A 156 15.49 0.19 10.13
C GLU A 156 15.89 1.14 8.99
N GLY A 157 17.21 1.38 8.82
CA GLY A 157 17.71 2.20 7.72
C GLY A 157 17.45 1.60 6.33
N ILE A 158 17.44 0.26 6.23
CA ILE A 158 17.11 -0.43 4.98
C ILE A 158 15.59 -0.41 4.74
N MET A 159 14.77 -0.51 5.78
CA MET A 159 13.33 -0.27 5.66
C MET A 159 13.04 1.14 5.11
N ALA A 160 13.72 2.17 5.64
CA ALA A 160 13.59 3.54 5.13
C ALA A 160 14.06 3.67 3.68
N ARG A 161 15.18 3.03 3.29
CA ARG A 161 15.67 3.01 1.92
C ARG A 161 14.68 2.32 0.96
N SER A 162 13.98 1.28 1.43
CA SER A 162 12.95 0.59 0.63
C SER A 162 11.83 1.53 0.18
N PHE A 163 11.49 2.55 0.97
CA PHE A 163 10.50 3.57 0.59
C PHE A 163 10.94 4.41 -0.61
N ILE A 164 12.24 4.70 -0.72
CA ILE A 164 12.81 5.41 -1.87
C ILE A 164 12.57 4.55 -3.13
N THR A 165 13.03 3.30 -3.10
CA THR A 165 12.93 2.37 -4.22
C THR A 165 11.48 2.08 -4.64
N LEU A 166 10.57 1.88 -3.68
CA LEU A 166 9.14 1.71 -3.95
C LEU A 166 8.53 2.96 -4.59
N THR A 167 8.92 4.15 -4.13
CA THR A 167 8.44 5.42 -4.68
C THR A 167 8.96 5.65 -6.10
N GLU A 168 10.21 5.29 -6.38
CA GLU A 168 10.79 5.36 -7.72
C GLU A 168 10.07 4.40 -8.68
N GLY A 169 9.82 3.15 -8.27
CA GLY A 169 9.05 2.18 -9.05
C GLY A 169 7.62 2.65 -9.36
N LYS A 170 6.92 3.20 -8.36
CA LYS A 170 5.60 3.82 -8.54
C LYS A 170 5.66 4.99 -9.54
N SER A 171 6.65 5.86 -9.42
CA SER A 171 6.78 7.03 -10.29
C SER A 171 7.09 6.63 -11.73
N ALA A 172 7.89 5.58 -11.94
CA ALA A 172 8.15 5.01 -13.26
C ALA A 172 6.86 4.46 -13.88
N ALA A 173 6.04 3.71 -13.13
CA ALA A 173 4.76 3.20 -13.60
C ALA A 173 3.82 4.34 -14.07
N LEU A 174 3.70 5.41 -13.29
CA LEU A 174 2.88 6.56 -13.66
C LEU A 174 3.40 7.25 -14.94
N SER A 175 4.73 7.37 -15.09
CA SER A 175 5.36 7.94 -16.28
C SER A 175 5.06 7.11 -17.52
N ASP A 176 5.23 5.79 -17.45
CA ASP A 176 5.04 4.88 -18.58
C ASP A 176 3.56 4.73 -18.98
N LEU A 177 2.65 4.89 -18.01
CA LEU A 177 1.20 4.97 -18.27
C LEU A 177 0.77 6.34 -18.83
N GLY A 178 1.67 7.31 -18.93
CA GLY A 178 1.34 8.66 -19.41
C GLY A 178 0.44 9.45 -18.47
N ILE A 179 0.43 9.13 -17.16
CA ILE A 179 -0.41 9.83 -16.17
C ILE A 179 0.16 11.24 -15.97
N ALA A 180 -0.67 12.25 -16.22
CA ALA A 180 -0.29 13.65 -16.10
C ALA A 180 -0.82 14.30 -14.82
N ASP A 181 -0.05 15.24 -14.27
CA ASP A 181 -0.49 16.15 -13.22
C ASP A 181 -1.70 16.96 -13.71
N VAL A 182 -2.81 16.87 -12.98
CA VAL A 182 -4.08 17.51 -13.36
C VAL A 182 -4.03 19.03 -13.40
N ASN A 183 -3.03 19.65 -12.75
CA ASN A 183 -2.89 21.10 -12.65
C ASN A 183 -2.00 21.70 -13.76
N ASN A 184 -1.08 20.93 -14.34
CA ASN A 184 -0.07 21.47 -15.25
C ASN A 184 0.28 20.57 -16.43
N GLY A 185 -0.30 19.37 -16.53
CA GLY A 185 -0.08 18.44 -17.65
C GLY A 185 1.30 17.78 -17.70
N ARG A 186 2.18 18.00 -16.72
CA ARG A 186 3.50 17.35 -16.63
C ARG A 186 3.36 15.93 -16.10
N PRO A 187 4.31 15.02 -16.35
CA PRO A 187 4.26 13.66 -15.78
C PRO A 187 4.06 13.68 -14.27
N ALA A 188 3.02 12.99 -13.79
CA ALA A 188 2.74 12.84 -12.37
C ALA A 188 3.77 11.91 -11.70
N THR A 189 4.00 12.09 -10.39
CA THR A 189 4.87 11.22 -9.58
C THR A 189 4.08 10.47 -8.50
N GLY A 190 2.80 10.78 -8.34
CA GLY A 190 1.90 10.19 -7.36
C GLY A 190 0.57 10.94 -7.30
N THR A 191 -0.04 10.88 -6.14
CA THR A 191 -1.21 11.69 -5.74
C THR A 191 -0.84 12.54 -4.53
N GLY A 192 -1.65 13.25 -3.91
CA GLY A 192 -1.29 14.05 -2.71
C GLY A 192 -1.16 13.23 -1.43
N THR A 193 -1.58 11.95 -1.43
CA THR A 193 -1.78 11.17 -0.19
C THR A 193 -1.34 9.72 -0.31
N ASP A 194 -0.39 9.42 -1.20
CA ASP A 194 0.11 8.06 -1.39
C ASP A 194 0.69 7.49 -0.08
N GLY A 195 0.38 6.22 0.18
CA GLY A 195 0.79 5.54 1.39
C GLY A 195 1.57 4.26 1.14
N ILE A 196 2.54 3.97 2.02
CA ILE A 196 3.30 2.73 2.03
C ILE A 196 3.27 2.14 3.44
N THR A 197 2.97 0.85 3.54
CA THR A 197 3.21 0.05 4.72
C THR A 197 4.13 -1.10 4.33
N LEU A 198 5.37 -1.08 4.82
CA LEU A 198 6.36 -2.13 4.64
C LEU A 198 6.38 -3.00 5.89
N VAL A 199 6.30 -4.31 5.71
CA VAL A 199 6.30 -5.31 6.79
C VAL A 199 7.41 -6.32 6.54
N THR A 200 8.18 -6.63 7.57
CA THR A 200 9.30 -7.57 7.54
C THR A 200 9.27 -8.48 8.76
N GLU A 201 9.85 -9.66 8.68
CA GLU A 201 9.92 -10.58 9.79
C GLU A 201 10.91 -10.10 10.86
N ILE A 202 10.74 -10.59 12.08
CA ILE A 202 11.65 -10.34 13.20
C ILE A 202 12.54 -11.59 13.37
N GLY A 203 13.86 -11.39 13.32
CA GLY A 203 14.82 -12.45 13.58
C GLY A 203 15.00 -13.46 12.45
N ALA A 204 14.48 -13.18 11.25
CA ALA A 204 14.74 -13.97 10.04
C ALA A 204 16.06 -13.55 9.37
N GLU A 205 16.39 -14.17 8.23
CA GLU A 205 17.53 -13.76 7.40
C GLU A 205 17.50 -12.27 7.11
N CYS A 206 18.65 -11.61 7.24
CA CYS A 206 18.75 -10.15 7.19
C CYS A 206 19.30 -9.69 5.84
N TYR A 207 18.49 -8.89 5.13
CA TYR A 207 18.89 -8.22 3.90
C TYR A 207 19.37 -6.80 4.21
N THR A 208 20.57 -6.45 3.71
CA THR A 208 21.30 -5.24 4.09
C THR A 208 21.31 -4.14 3.02
N ASP A 209 20.64 -4.34 1.89
CA ASP A 209 20.47 -3.33 0.85
C ASP A 209 19.07 -3.45 0.21
N ALA A 210 18.49 -2.29 -0.15
CA ALA A 210 17.21 -2.16 -0.83
C ALA A 210 17.28 -1.18 -2.01
N GLY A 211 18.47 -0.81 -2.45
CA GLY A 211 18.66 0.00 -3.66
C GLY A 211 18.36 -0.80 -4.94
N PRO A 212 17.96 -0.17 -6.04
CA PRO A 212 17.45 -0.86 -7.23
C PRO A 212 18.43 -1.80 -7.93
N PHE A 213 19.72 -1.75 -7.59
CA PHE A 213 20.73 -2.69 -8.09
C PHE A 213 20.93 -3.93 -7.19
N SER A 214 20.39 -3.93 -5.97
CA SER A 214 20.34 -5.14 -5.15
C SER A 214 19.18 -6.04 -5.58
N GLU A 215 19.23 -7.32 -5.27
CA GLU A 215 18.15 -8.26 -5.60
C GLU A 215 16.84 -7.84 -4.91
N LEU A 216 16.87 -7.57 -3.61
CA LEU A 216 15.71 -7.06 -2.87
C LEU A 216 15.19 -5.73 -3.46
N GLY A 217 16.08 -4.77 -3.72
CA GLY A 217 15.67 -3.49 -4.26
C GLY A 217 15.10 -3.59 -5.67
N SER A 218 15.65 -4.47 -6.51
CA SER A 218 15.08 -4.77 -7.84
C SER A 218 13.65 -5.34 -7.71
N PHE A 219 13.41 -6.25 -6.76
CA PHE A 219 12.07 -6.78 -6.51
C PHE A 219 11.11 -5.72 -5.97
N LEU A 220 11.56 -4.86 -5.06
CA LEU A 220 10.76 -3.75 -4.55
C LEU A 220 10.35 -2.77 -5.66
N ALA A 221 11.31 -2.36 -6.50
CA ALA A 221 11.05 -1.47 -7.63
C ALA A 221 10.05 -2.09 -8.60
N LYS A 222 10.29 -3.34 -9.00
CA LYS A 222 9.42 -4.07 -9.92
C LYS A 222 8.05 -4.37 -9.32
N ALA A 223 7.97 -4.72 -8.05
CA ALA A 223 6.72 -4.96 -7.36
C ALA A 223 5.85 -3.69 -7.33
N ALA A 224 6.44 -2.54 -7.00
CA ALA A 224 5.74 -1.26 -7.04
C ALA A 224 5.30 -0.90 -8.47
N TYR A 225 6.19 -1.03 -9.45
CA TYR A 225 5.89 -0.74 -10.85
C TYR A 225 4.75 -1.60 -11.40
N ASP A 226 4.86 -2.93 -11.30
CA ASP A 226 3.89 -3.87 -11.86
C ASP A 226 2.52 -3.77 -11.14
N SER A 227 2.52 -3.62 -9.81
CA SER A 227 1.27 -3.55 -9.05
C SER A 227 0.53 -2.23 -9.26
N VAL A 228 1.24 -1.11 -9.35
CA VAL A 228 0.65 0.20 -9.64
C VAL A 228 0.12 0.22 -11.08
N THR A 229 0.89 -0.26 -12.05
CA THR A 229 0.43 -0.38 -13.45
C THR A 229 -0.86 -1.18 -13.52
N GLU A 230 -0.92 -2.36 -12.90
CA GLU A 230 -2.10 -3.21 -12.93
C GLU A 230 -3.30 -2.55 -12.24
N CYS A 231 -3.15 -2.03 -11.02
CA CYS A 231 -4.29 -1.48 -10.29
C CYS A 231 -4.90 -0.26 -11.00
N LEU A 232 -4.11 0.56 -11.70
CA LEU A 232 -4.62 1.70 -12.46
C LEU A 232 -5.33 1.28 -13.76
N VAL A 233 -4.88 0.19 -14.41
CA VAL A 233 -5.55 -0.36 -15.61
C VAL A 233 -6.88 -1.03 -15.25
N ILE A 234 -7.00 -1.63 -14.06
CA ILE A 234 -8.20 -2.37 -13.64
C ILE A 234 -9.21 -1.52 -12.88
N TYR A 235 -8.89 -0.26 -12.59
CA TYR A 235 -9.64 0.64 -11.69
C TYR A 235 -11.14 0.71 -11.93
N ASP A 236 -11.62 0.60 -13.18
CA ASP A 236 -13.04 0.70 -13.53
C ASP A 236 -13.73 -0.64 -13.79
N LYS A 237 -13.07 -1.77 -13.57
CA LYS A 237 -13.69 -3.08 -13.82
C LYS A 237 -14.68 -3.46 -12.71
N PRO A 238 -15.82 -4.10 -13.04
CA PRO A 238 -16.78 -4.56 -12.05
C PRO A 238 -16.20 -5.71 -11.22
N TRP A 239 -16.70 -5.91 -10.01
CA TRP A 239 -16.21 -6.89 -9.03
C TRP A 239 -16.04 -8.32 -9.59
N ASN A 240 -17.02 -8.81 -10.34
CA ASN A 240 -17.01 -10.16 -10.91
C ASN A 240 -15.90 -10.41 -11.95
N ALA A 241 -15.39 -9.37 -12.59
CA ALA A 241 -14.25 -9.48 -13.51
C ALA A 241 -12.89 -9.68 -12.80
N PHE A 242 -12.86 -9.55 -11.47
CA PHE A 242 -11.64 -9.66 -10.66
C PHE A 242 -11.32 -11.07 -10.20
N GLU A 243 -12.29 -11.97 -10.08
CA GLU A 243 -12.05 -13.30 -9.55
C GLU A 243 -11.09 -14.13 -10.42
N GLU A 244 -11.12 -13.94 -11.73
CA GLU A 244 -10.21 -14.61 -12.67
C GLU A 244 -8.76 -14.07 -12.62
N LEU A 245 -8.57 -12.84 -12.17
CA LEU A 245 -7.25 -12.17 -12.10
C LEU A 245 -6.55 -12.37 -10.74
N ARG A 246 -7.22 -12.97 -9.75
CA ARG A 246 -6.79 -13.00 -8.34
C ARG A 246 -5.75 -14.04 -7.97
N THR A 247 -5.43 -14.95 -8.86
CA THR A 247 -4.35 -15.92 -8.56
C THR A 247 -3.02 -15.26 -8.96
N PRO A 248 -2.19 -14.82 -7.99
CA PRO A 248 -0.90 -14.24 -8.33
C PRO A 248 -0.06 -15.30 -9.04
N LYS A 249 0.36 -15.01 -10.26
CA LYS A 249 1.38 -15.81 -10.91
C LYS A 249 2.72 -15.39 -10.31
N ALA A 250 3.36 -16.28 -9.56
CA ALA A 250 4.72 -16.05 -9.09
C ALA A 250 5.63 -15.83 -10.30
N VAL A 251 6.24 -14.65 -10.36
CA VAL A 251 7.22 -14.34 -11.40
C VAL A 251 8.58 -14.80 -10.88
N LYS A 252 9.07 -15.91 -11.43
CA LYS A 252 10.47 -16.32 -11.23
C LYS A 252 11.30 -15.52 -12.22
N LEU A 253 12.19 -14.67 -11.74
CA LEU A 253 13.24 -14.10 -12.59
C LEU A 253 14.22 -15.23 -12.92
N GLY A 254 14.28 -15.61 -14.20
CA GLY A 254 15.25 -16.59 -14.68
C GLY A 254 16.68 -16.08 -14.37
N LYS A 255 17.57 -17.02 -14.09
CA LYS A 255 19.02 -16.72 -14.13
C LYS A 255 19.35 -16.62 -15.61
N ASP A 256 19.56 -15.41 -16.12
CA ASP A 256 20.31 -15.15 -17.35
C ASP A 256 21.79 -14.99 -17.03
#